data_d99affdf0816a2b4d63bc17fcaebc99e
#
_entry.id   d99affdf0816a2b4d63bc17fcaebc99e
#
_cell.length_a   1.000
_cell.length_b   1.000
_cell.length_c   1.000
_cell.angle_alpha   90.00
_cell.angle_beta   90.00
_cell.angle_gamma   90.00
#
_symmetry.space_group_name_H-M   'P 1'
#
loop_
_entity.id
_entity.type
_entity.pdbx_description
1 polymer ?
#
loop_
_entity_poly.entity_id
_entity_poly.type
_entity_poly.pdbx_seq_one_letter_code
_entity_poly.pdbx_strand_id
1 'polypeptide(L)'
;PEISGFAHKIKTHHNDVAIVREARKKGLIVETNSDWHKDEVRKVARMLGLEESIASRQPFPGPGLAIRVICHDKKEEVEISKEDIEKLEEILKESNEKGQIIPIKSVGVQGDCRSYRNLGLLYGNGTDLEWDKVTTLAKKITDKINTINRVGYILNVKNVQSQIKCFDMKINDECVDLLRELDSIVTTNLEGSKVNQTFAVLVPIGISKKYSVAIRTFVTNDFMTGKPGEIGTEVDRKVIEKTVKEIEEKFSDKIEFIIYDVTSNM
;
A
#
# COMPACT_ATOMS: atom_id res chain seq x y z
N PRO A 1 27.21 -2.05 -11.89
CA PRO A 1 27.74 -1.01 -11.04
C PRO A 1 27.44 -1.37 -9.60
N GLU A 2 28.48 -1.49 -8.80
CA GLU A 2 28.38 -1.66 -7.35
C GLU A 2 27.84 -0.36 -6.77
N ILE A 3 26.56 -0.32 -6.53
CA ILE A 3 25.92 0.80 -5.85
C ILE A 3 25.70 0.35 -4.42
N SER A 4 26.49 0.90 -3.50
CA SER A 4 26.41 0.90 -2.04
C SER A 4 25.96 -0.41 -1.34
N GLY A 5 26.48 -0.70 -0.17
CA GLY A 5 26.18 -1.91 0.64
C GLY A 5 24.70 -2.16 0.95
N PHE A 6 23.80 -1.21 0.64
CA PHE A 6 22.36 -1.32 0.77
C PHE A 6 21.68 -2.00 -0.44
N ALA A 7 22.23 -1.88 -1.64
CA ALA A 7 21.73 -2.57 -2.82
C ALA A 7 21.78 -4.10 -2.66
N HIS A 8 22.68 -4.62 -1.86
CA HIS A 8 22.80 -6.04 -1.56
C HIS A 8 21.58 -6.58 -0.79
N LYS A 9 20.98 -5.82 0.10
CA LYS A 9 19.77 -6.22 0.85
C LYS A 9 18.50 -6.21 0.00
N ILE A 10 18.41 -5.33 -0.98
CA ILE A 10 17.24 -5.27 -1.89
C ILE A 10 17.30 -6.42 -2.90
N LYS A 11 18.47 -6.80 -3.37
CA LYS A 11 18.66 -7.90 -4.33
C LYS A 11 18.37 -9.29 -3.79
N THR A 12 18.20 -9.48 -2.49
CA THR A 12 17.83 -10.79 -1.89
C THR A 12 16.43 -11.26 -2.26
N HIS A 13 15.61 -10.42 -2.89
CA HIS A 13 14.27 -10.79 -3.40
C HIS A 13 14.30 -11.32 -4.84
N HIS A 14 15.42 -11.19 -5.53
CA HIS A 14 15.61 -11.78 -6.84
C HIS A 14 16.13 -13.21 -6.71
N ASN A 15 15.92 -14.05 -7.73
CA ASN A 15 16.44 -15.43 -7.79
C ASN A 15 17.97 -15.50 -7.88
N ASP A 16 18.67 -14.57 -7.24
CA ASP A 16 20.13 -14.47 -7.22
C ASP A 16 20.73 -14.64 -5.82
N VAL A 17 20.12 -15.50 -5.00
CA VAL A 17 20.67 -15.93 -3.71
C VAL A 17 21.70 -17.06 -3.92
N ALA A 18 22.63 -17.22 -2.96
CA ALA A 18 23.73 -18.16 -3.07
C ALA A 18 23.29 -19.58 -3.42
N ILE A 19 22.23 -20.08 -2.78
CA ILE A 19 21.69 -21.42 -3.01
C ILE A 19 21.16 -21.59 -4.46
N VAL A 20 20.52 -20.57 -5.02
CA VAL A 20 20.02 -20.59 -6.40
C VAL A 20 21.19 -20.54 -7.39
N ARG A 21 22.21 -19.72 -7.13
CA ARG A 21 23.45 -19.69 -7.95
C ARG A 21 24.17 -21.02 -7.96
N GLU A 22 24.27 -21.69 -6.83
CA GLU A 22 24.87 -23.03 -6.79
C GLU A 22 24.02 -24.09 -7.50
N ALA A 23 22.70 -24.05 -7.34
CA ALA A 23 21.82 -24.97 -8.03
C ALA A 23 21.87 -24.76 -9.56
N ARG A 24 21.96 -23.49 -10.02
CA ARG A 24 22.17 -23.14 -11.43
C ARG A 24 23.50 -23.70 -11.96
N LYS A 25 24.61 -23.55 -11.22
CA LYS A 25 25.93 -24.12 -11.58
C LYS A 25 25.89 -25.65 -11.69
N LYS A 26 25.05 -26.31 -10.90
CA LYS A 26 24.86 -27.76 -10.95
C LYS A 26 23.86 -28.23 -12.02
N GLY A 27 23.31 -27.31 -12.82
CA GLY A 27 22.32 -27.64 -13.87
C GLY A 27 20.95 -28.06 -13.30
N LEU A 28 20.66 -27.76 -12.03
CA LEU A 28 19.38 -28.11 -11.39
C LEU A 28 18.30 -27.02 -11.61
N ILE A 29 18.66 -25.88 -12.14
CA ILE A 29 17.76 -24.77 -12.44
C ILE A 29 17.96 -24.35 -13.89
N VAL A 30 16.85 -24.22 -14.61
CA VAL A 30 16.80 -23.67 -15.97
C VAL A 30 16.07 -22.34 -15.91
N GLU A 31 16.70 -21.29 -16.36
CA GLU A 31 16.13 -19.93 -16.45
C GLU A 31 16.11 -19.51 -17.93
N THR A 32 14.94 -19.68 -18.54
CA THR A 32 14.76 -19.37 -19.98
C THR A 32 14.64 -17.88 -20.28
N ASN A 33 14.38 -17.06 -19.24
CA ASN A 33 14.07 -15.63 -19.36
C ASN A 33 15.12 -14.73 -18.70
N SER A 34 16.31 -15.26 -18.38
CA SER A 34 17.37 -14.52 -17.65
C SER A 34 17.82 -13.24 -18.34
N ASP A 35 17.79 -13.22 -19.67
CA ASP A 35 18.31 -12.14 -20.52
C ASP A 35 17.20 -11.27 -21.12
N TRP A 36 15.94 -11.48 -20.67
CA TRP A 36 14.79 -10.81 -21.22
C TRP A 36 14.20 -9.77 -20.27
N HIS A 37 13.78 -8.63 -20.81
CA HIS A 37 12.99 -7.65 -20.06
C HIS A 37 11.53 -8.13 -19.91
N LYS A 38 10.84 -7.64 -18.86
CA LYS A 38 9.45 -8.05 -18.57
C LYS A 38 8.50 -7.87 -19.74
N ASP A 39 8.69 -6.81 -20.53
CA ASP A 39 7.82 -6.53 -21.68
C ASP A 39 8.08 -7.52 -22.82
N GLU A 40 9.30 -7.99 -22.98
CA GLU A 40 9.63 -9.04 -23.95
C GLU A 40 9.06 -10.38 -23.53
N VAL A 41 9.17 -10.73 -22.24
CA VAL A 41 8.54 -11.94 -21.68
C VAL A 41 7.02 -11.91 -21.90
N ARG A 42 6.35 -10.76 -21.71
CA ARG A 42 4.91 -10.60 -21.97
C ARG A 42 4.57 -10.77 -23.46
N LYS A 43 5.40 -10.25 -24.36
CA LYS A 43 5.22 -10.46 -25.81
C LYS A 43 5.29 -11.95 -26.15
N VAL A 44 6.30 -12.65 -25.63
CA VAL A 44 6.45 -14.10 -25.83
C VAL A 44 5.27 -14.86 -25.24
N ALA A 45 4.81 -14.49 -24.04
CA ALA A 45 3.65 -15.10 -23.41
C ALA A 45 2.41 -15.03 -24.32
N ARG A 46 2.15 -13.87 -24.94
CA ARG A 46 1.06 -13.69 -25.93
C ARG A 46 1.28 -14.53 -27.19
N MET A 47 2.52 -14.54 -27.71
CA MET A 47 2.86 -15.37 -28.88
C MET A 47 2.67 -16.87 -28.64
N LEU A 48 2.83 -17.33 -27.39
CA LEU A 48 2.58 -18.69 -26.96
C LEU A 48 1.10 -18.97 -26.68
N GLY A 49 0.21 -18.00 -26.87
CA GLY A 49 -1.24 -18.16 -26.70
C GLY A 49 -1.70 -18.14 -25.24
N LEU A 50 -0.90 -17.59 -24.32
CA LEU A 50 -1.37 -17.37 -22.94
C LEU A 50 -2.43 -16.29 -22.91
N GLU A 51 -3.45 -16.48 -22.07
CA GLU A 51 -4.51 -15.47 -21.87
C GLU A 51 -3.94 -14.12 -21.42
N GLU A 52 -4.57 -13.03 -21.85
CA GLU A 52 -4.12 -11.68 -21.51
C GLU A 52 -4.09 -11.44 -20.00
N SER A 53 -5.01 -12.02 -19.25
CA SER A 53 -5.04 -12.00 -17.78
C SER A 53 -3.75 -12.54 -17.14
N ILE A 54 -3.08 -13.47 -17.81
CA ILE A 54 -1.80 -14.04 -17.38
C ILE A 54 -0.64 -13.22 -17.94
N ALA A 55 -0.66 -12.92 -19.25
CA ALA A 55 0.41 -12.23 -19.95
C ALA A 55 0.63 -10.79 -19.46
N SER A 56 -0.45 -10.07 -19.11
CA SER A 56 -0.42 -8.69 -18.61
C SER A 56 -0.49 -8.58 -17.08
N ARG A 57 -0.46 -9.70 -16.36
CA ARG A 57 -0.57 -9.69 -14.89
C ARG A 57 0.34 -8.64 -14.26
N GLN A 58 -0.21 -7.86 -13.33
CA GLN A 58 0.56 -6.87 -12.59
C GLN A 58 1.74 -7.52 -11.85
N PRO A 59 2.94 -6.87 -11.86
CA PRO A 59 4.15 -7.48 -11.30
C PRO A 59 4.14 -7.59 -9.77
N PHE A 60 3.34 -6.80 -9.11
CA PHE A 60 3.22 -6.77 -7.65
C PHE A 60 1.73 -6.82 -7.22
N PRO A 61 1.40 -7.48 -6.14
CA PRO A 61 2.26 -8.25 -5.24
C PRO A 61 2.53 -9.68 -5.78
N GLY A 62 3.80 -10.03 -5.97
CA GLY A 62 4.20 -11.38 -6.36
C GLY A 62 3.97 -12.43 -5.26
N PRO A 63 4.45 -12.21 -4.00
CA PRO A 63 4.36 -13.18 -2.90
C PRO A 63 2.96 -13.41 -2.33
N GLY A 64 1.93 -12.73 -2.82
CA GLY A 64 0.56 -12.94 -2.40
C GLY A 64 0.12 -12.21 -1.14
N LEU A 65 -0.89 -12.74 -0.44
CA LEU A 65 -1.64 -12.04 0.59
C LEU A 65 -0.84 -11.76 1.86
N ALA A 66 -0.01 -12.69 2.31
CA ALA A 66 0.68 -12.59 3.60
C ALA A 66 1.50 -11.30 3.79
N ILE A 67 2.17 -10.81 2.73
CA ILE A 67 2.96 -9.56 2.80
C ILE A 67 2.11 -8.29 2.83
N ARG A 68 0.81 -8.42 2.64
CA ARG A 68 -0.16 -7.32 2.67
C ARG A 68 -0.98 -7.30 3.96
N VAL A 69 -0.62 -8.12 4.93
CA VAL A 69 -1.11 -8.07 6.31
C VAL A 69 -0.08 -7.33 7.13
N ILE A 70 -0.42 -6.16 7.66
CA ILE A 70 0.47 -5.42 8.56
C ILE A 70 0.37 -6.04 9.94
N CYS A 71 1.46 -6.66 10.40
CA CYS A 71 1.55 -7.17 11.77
C CYS A 71 1.87 -6.04 12.75
N HIS A 72 1.37 -6.14 13.96
CA HIS A 72 1.61 -5.20 15.04
C HIS A 72 1.68 -5.93 16.39
N ASP A 73 2.63 -5.53 17.21
CA ASP A 73 2.74 -5.93 18.61
C ASP A 73 2.76 -4.66 19.48
N LYS A 74 1.75 -4.50 20.31
CA LYS A 74 1.62 -3.35 21.21
C LYS A 74 2.80 -3.17 22.15
N LYS A 75 3.54 -4.24 22.44
CA LYS A 75 4.74 -4.18 23.29
C LYS A 75 5.91 -3.47 22.59
N GLU A 76 5.88 -3.43 21.26
CA GLU A 76 6.88 -2.74 20.43
C GLU A 76 6.40 -1.37 19.94
N GLU A 77 5.24 -0.93 20.39
CA GLU A 77 4.69 0.38 20.04
C GLU A 77 5.56 1.51 20.60
N VAL A 78 5.95 2.40 19.72
CA VAL A 78 6.74 3.59 20.10
C VAL A 78 5.79 4.75 20.30
N GLU A 79 5.91 5.40 21.44
CA GLU A 79 5.12 6.60 21.74
C GLU A 79 5.40 7.71 20.71
N ILE A 80 4.34 8.32 20.21
CA ILE A 80 4.44 9.44 19.27
C ILE A 80 4.88 10.67 20.03
N SER A 81 5.92 11.34 19.53
CA SER A 81 6.44 12.54 20.17
C SER A 81 5.43 13.69 20.13
N LYS A 82 5.41 14.53 21.17
CA LYS A 82 4.60 15.75 21.18
C LYS A 82 4.97 16.68 20.02
N GLU A 83 6.23 16.76 19.68
CA GLU A 83 6.74 17.56 18.57
C GLU A 83 6.12 17.13 17.22
N ASP A 84 5.99 15.82 16.98
CA ASP A 84 5.36 15.32 15.75
C ASP A 84 3.86 15.60 15.70
N ILE A 85 3.18 15.54 16.85
CA ILE A 85 1.75 15.89 16.95
C ILE A 85 1.57 17.39 16.66
N GLU A 86 2.37 18.26 17.27
CA GLU A 86 2.33 19.71 17.04
C GLU A 86 2.62 20.08 15.58
N LYS A 87 3.59 19.40 14.96
CA LYS A 87 3.88 19.58 13.52
C LYS A 87 2.70 19.17 12.65
N LEU A 88 2.03 18.05 12.98
CA LEU A 88 0.85 17.63 12.23
C LEU A 88 -0.29 18.64 12.36
N GLU A 89 -0.56 19.11 13.58
CA GLU A 89 -1.58 20.13 13.85
C GLU A 89 -1.28 21.44 13.10
N GLU A 90 -0.02 21.88 13.07
CA GLU A 90 0.41 23.06 12.32
C GLU A 90 0.17 22.89 10.81
N ILE A 91 0.53 21.73 10.25
CA ILE A 91 0.31 21.44 8.82
C ILE A 91 -1.17 21.47 8.46
N LEU A 92 -2.03 20.97 9.35
CA LEU A 92 -3.47 20.86 9.12
C LEU A 92 -4.26 22.14 9.46
N LYS A 93 -3.66 23.11 10.16
CA LYS A 93 -4.34 24.27 10.70
C LYS A 93 -5.14 25.10 9.67
N GLU A 94 -4.62 25.18 8.45
CA GLU A 94 -5.25 25.95 7.36
C GLU A 94 -6.10 25.08 6.42
N SER A 95 -6.27 23.81 6.76
CA SER A 95 -7.06 22.86 5.96
C SER A 95 -8.37 22.51 6.67
N ASN A 96 -9.35 22.03 5.89
CA ASN A 96 -10.56 21.42 6.43
C ASN A 96 -10.35 19.96 6.85
N GLU A 97 -9.17 19.42 6.56
CA GLU A 97 -8.83 18.02 6.87
C GLU A 97 -8.33 17.92 8.31
N LYS A 98 -8.61 16.82 8.93
CA LYS A 98 -8.08 16.41 10.24
C LYS A 98 -7.16 15.22 10.07
N GLY A 99 -6.34 14.93 11.08
CA GLY A 99 -5.42 13.81 10.99
C GLY A 99 -4.94 13.31 12.33
N GLN A 100 -4.41 12.09 12.32
CA GLN A 100 -3.76 11.46 13.46
C GLN A 100 -2.51 10.72 13.00
N ILE A 101 -1.48 10.65 13.85
CA ILE A 101 -0.32 9.79 13.66
C ILE A 101 -0.62 8.46 14.34
N ILE A 102 -0.45 7.37 13.62
CA ILE A 102 -0.73 6.02 14.11
C ILE A 102 0.61 5.30 14.29
N PRO A 103 0.91 4.77 15.50
CA PRO A 103 2.18 4.11 15.81
C PRO A 103 2.24 2.68 15.24
N ILE A 104 1.96 2.54 13.95
CA ILE A 104 2.06 1.28 13.23
C ILE A 104 3.17 1.37 12.19
N LYS A 105 4.03 0.36 12.15
CA LYS A 105 5.18 0.33 11.23
C LYS A 105 4.71 0.04 9.81
N SER A 106 4.51 1.09 9.02
CA SER A 106 4.26 0.97 7.59
C SER A 106 5.57 0.93 6.80
N VAL A 107 5.55 0.26 5.64
CA VAL A 107 6.71 0.20 4.75
C VAL A 107 6.71 1.38 3.80
N GLY A 108 7.79 2.14 3.78
CA GLY A 108 8.09 3.16 2.79
C GLY A 108 9.40 2.85 2.07
N VAL A 109 9.56 3.40 0.89
CA VAL A 109 10.83 3.37 0.14
C VAL A 109 11.35 4.80 0.09
N GLN A 110 12.56 5.01 0.58
CA GLN A 110 13.25 6.30 0.55
C GLN A 110 14.61 6.09 -0.08
N GLY A 111 14.75 6.50 -1.35
CA GLY A 111 15.90 6.12 -2.17
C GLY A 111 15.97 4.60 -2.34
N ASP A 112 17.15 4.01 -2.13
CA ASP A 112 17.37 2.56 -2.27
C ASP A 112 17.04 1.75 -1.00
N CYS A 113 16.49 2.40 0.06
CA CYS A 113 16.29 1.77 1.36
C CYS A 113 14.80 1.66 1.70
N ARG A 114 14.42 0.52 2.31
CA ARG A 114 13.12 0.40 2.95
C ARG A 114 13.17 1.08 4.32
N SER A 115 12.15 1.84 4.61
CA SER A 115 11.92 2.42 5.93
C SER A 115 10.67 1.81 6.58
N TYR A 116 10.68 1.70 7.90
CA TYR A 116 9.56 1.23 8.71
C TYR A 116 9.23 2.34 9.69
N ARG A 117 8.18 3.11 9.41
CA ARG A 117 7.80 4.29 10.18
C ARG A 117 6.30 4.34 10.40
N ASN A 118 5.85 5.32 11.17
CA ASN A 118 4.45 5.53 11.49
C ASN A 118 3.60 5.82 10.25
N LEU A 119 2.31 5.59 10.38
CA LEU A 119 1.29 5.93 9.39
C LEU A 119 0.62 7.25 9.78
N GLY A 120 0.62 8.24 8.90
CA GLY A 120 -0.27 9.39 9.00
C GLY A 120 -1.64 9.06 8.44
N LEU A 121 -2.72 9.41 9.14
CA LEU A 121 -4.07 9.29 8.64
C LEU A 121 -4.72 10.66 8.54
N LEU A 122 -5.33 10.94 7.40
CA LEU A 122 -6.14 12.12 7.13
C LEU A 122 -7.61 11.73 6.96
N TYR A 123 -8.52 12.62 7.31
CA TYR A 123 -9.96 12.46 7.13
C TYR A 123 -10.67 13.81 7.14
N GLY A 124 -11.82 13.89 6.49
CA GLY A 124 -12.63 15.13 6.41
C GLY A 124 -13.81 15.00 5.46
N ASN A 125 -13.56 14.79 4.18
CA ASN A 125 -14.56 14.80 3.14
C ASN A 125 -15.01 13.39 2.66
N GLY A 126 -14.43 12.32 3.20
CA GLY A 126 -14.71 10.96 2.74
C GLY A 126 -14.34 10.77 1.26
N THR A 127 -15.23 10.19 0.45
CA THR A 127 -15.01 10.01 -1.00
C THR A 127 -15.02 11.32 -1.80
N ASP A 128 -15.51 12.43 -1.23
CA ASP A 128 -15.54 13.76 -1.85
C ASP A 128 -14.22 14.55 -1.65
N LEU A 129 -13.15 13.88 -1.28
CA LEU A 129 -11.85 14.52 -1.05
C LEU A 129 -11.39 15.36 -2.25
N GLU A 130 -10.73 16.47 -1.96
CA GLU A 130 -10.04 17.30 -2.93
C GLU A 130 -8.62 16.77 -3.12
N TRP A 131 -8.39 16.01 -4.19
CA TRP A 131 -7.17 15.25 -4.40
C TRP A 131 -5.88 16.07 -4.24
N ASP A 132 -5.80 17.20 -4.95
CA ASP A 132 -4.58 18.04 -4.91
C ASP A 132 -4.27 18.59 -3.52
N LYS A 133 -5.31 18.94 -2.75
CA LYS A 133 -5.14 19.39 -1.38
C LYS A 133 -4.63 18.26 -0.48
N VAL A 134 -5.26 17.10 -0.57
CA VAL A 134 -4.91 15.94 0.25
C VAL A 134 -3.49 15.45 -0.06
N THR A 135 -3.11 15.36 -1.33
CA THR A 135 -1.76 14.92 -1.72
C THR A 135 -0.70 15.96 -1.36
N THR A 136 -1.02 17.26 -1.44
CA THR A 136 -0.15 18.32 -0.95
C THR A 136 0.08 18.23 0.57
N LEU A 137 -0.97 17.96 1.33
CA LEU A 137 -0.86 17.73 2.78
C LEU A 137 -0.05 16.47 3.07
N ALA A 138 -0.32 15.37 2.37
CA ALA A 138 0.42 14.11 2.52
C ALA A 138 1.92 14.31 2.29
N LYS A 139 2.29 15.05 1.24
CA LYS A 139 3.69 15.41 0.98
C LYS A 139 4.28 16.25 2.08
N LYS A 140 3.60 17.32 2.52
CA LYS A 140 4.09 18.16 3.64
C LYS A 140 4.30 17.36 4.92
N ILE A 141 3.43 16.40 5.21
CA ILE A 141 3.53 15.51 6.37
C ILE A 141 4.78 14.64 6.27
N THR A 142 4.99 13.95 5.16
CA THR A 142 6.15 13.07 4.99
C THR A 142 7.48 13.84 4.92
N ASP A 143 7.48 15.08 4.43
CA ASP A 143 8.66 15.93 4.33
C ASP A 143 9.05 16.53 5.69
N LYS A 144 8.06 16.92 6.53
CA LYS A 144 8.31 17.61 7.80
C LYS A 144 8.36 16.67 9.01
N ILE A 145 7.68 15.52 8.96
CA ILE A 145 7.60 14.56 10.07
C ILE A 145 8.35 13.29 9.68
N ASN A 146 9.63 13.25 10.02
CA ASN A 146 10.52 12.16 9.64
C ASN A 146 10.13 10.78 10.21
N THR A 147 9.26 10.73 11.20
CA THR A 147 8.75 9.48 11.79
C THR A 147 7.59 8.89 10.99
N ILE A 148 7.10 9.57 9.93
CA ILE A 148 6.05 9.11 9.04
C ILE A 148 6.64 8.83 7.65
N ASN A 149 6.27 7.71 7.05
CA ASN A 149 6.65 7.36 5.68
C ASN A 149 5.45 7.12 4.75
N ARG A 150 4.25 7.01 5.31
CA ARG A 150 3.02 6.87 4.54
C ARG A 150 1.91 7.71 5.12
N VAL A 151 1.05 8.17 4.21
CA VAL A 151 -0.17 8.89 4.56
C VAL A 151 -1.34 8.21 3.87
N GLY A 152 -2.35 7.85 4.64
CA GLY A 152 -3.62 7.34 4.16
C GLY A 152 -4.74 8.34 4.36
N TYR A 153 -5.76 8.30 3.51
CA TYR A 153 -6.96 9.10 3.64
C TYR A 153 -8.18 8.20 3.89
N ILE A 154 -8.94 8.46 4.95
CA ILE A 154 -10.13 7.68 5.30
C ILE A 154 -11.29 8.09 4.40
N LEU A 155 -11.85 7.12 3.67
CA LEU A 155 -12.89 7.34 2.69
C LEU A 155 -14.31 7.24 3.24
N ASN A 156 -14.54 6.37 4.22
CA ASN A 156 -15.88 6.03 4.70
C ASN A 156 -16.36 6.82 5.92
N VAL A 157 -15.49 7.66 6.49
CA VAL A 157 -15.83 8.46 7.69
C VAL A 157 -15.36 9.89 7.49
N LYS A 158 -16.27 10.87 7.68
CA LYS A 158 -15.93 12.31 7.57
C LYS A 158 -15.38 12.89 8.88
N ASN A 159 -15.65 12.28 10.01
CA ASN A 159 -15.14 12.75 11.30
C ASN A 159 -14.84 11.58 12.24
N VAL A 160 -13.62 11.55 12.74
CA VAL A 160 -13.18 10.57 13.74
C VAL A 160 -13.20 11.26 15.10
N GLN A 161 -14.12 10.83 15.97
CA GLN A 161 -14.35 11.49 17.27
C GLN A 161 -13.41 11.00 18.38
N SER A 162 -12.70 9.90 18.15
CA SER A 162 -11.86 9.25 19.16
C SER A 162 -10.48 8.96 18.60
N GLN A 163 -9.53 8.72 19.49
CA GLN A 163 -8.21 8.27 19.10
C GLN A 163 -8.30 6.89 18.43
N ILE A 164 -7.67 6.78 17.26
CA ILE A 164 -7.52 5.52 16.55
C ILE A 164 -6.50 4.67 17.30
N LYS A 165 -6.84 3.41 17.56
CA LYS A 165 -6.02 2.45 18.30
C LYS A 165 -5.38 1.46 17.34
N CYS A 166 -4.18 0.99 17.70
CA CYS A 166 -3.57 -0.19 17.10
C CYS A 166 -3.98 -1.44 17.88
N PHE A 167 -4.13 -2.55 17.18
CA PHE A 167 -4.47 -3.85 17.76
C PHE A 167 -3.34 -4.85 17.49
N ASP A 168 -3.08 -5.73 18.46
CA ASP A 168 -2.15 -6.83 18.24
C ASP A 168 -2.61 -7.70 17.08
N MET A 169 -1.74 -7.90 16.12
CA MET A 169 -2.00 -8.72 14.95
C MET A 169 -0.77 -9.51 14.51
N LYS A 170 -0.97 -10.81 14.37
CA LYS A 170 -0.06 -11.74 13.69
C LYS A 170 -0.78 -12.35 12.52
N ILE A 171 -0.04 -12.78 11.52
CA ILE A 171 -0.60 -13.49 10.36
C ILE A 171 -1.25 -14.77 10.85
N ASN A 172 -2.51 -14.96 10.46
CA ASN A 172 -3.30 -16.18 10.68
C ASN A 172 -4.30 -16.36 9.53
N ASP A 173 -4.99 -17.49 9.49
CA ASP A 173 -5.91 -17.81 8.41
C ASP A 173 -7.05 -16.80 8.32
N GLU A 174 -7.61 -16.36 9.46
CA GLU A 174 -8.70 -15.38 9.51
C GLU A 174 -8.33 -14.07 8.80
N CYS A 175 -7.17 -13.48 9.13
CA CYS A 175 -6.76 -12.21 8.53
C CYS A 175 -6.38 -12.36 7.05
N VAL A 176 -5.86 -13.52 6.64
CA VAL A 176 -5.53 -13.80 5.24
C VAL A 176 -6.80 -14.02 4.41
N ASP A 177 -7.79 -14.72 4.95
CA ASP A 177 -9.08 -14.94 4.29
C ASP A 177 -9.86 -13.64 4.16
N LEU A 178 -9.93 -12.85 5.23
CA LEU A 178 -10.53 -11.52 5.19
C LEU A 178 -9.85 -10.62 4.13
N LEU A 179 -8.53 -10.59 4.11
CA LEU A 179 -7.79 -9.82 3.10
C LEU A 179 -8.06 -10.32 1.68
N ARG A 180 -8.19 -11.64 1.48
CA ARG A 180 -8.49 -12.22 0.16
C ARG A 180 -9.83 -11.74 -0.39
N GLU A 181 -10.85 -11.69 0.45
CA GLU A 181 -12.17 -11.19 0.07
C GLU A 181 -12.15 -9.68 -0.21
N LEU A 182 -11.51 -8.90 0.65
CA LEU A 182 -11.34 -7.45 0.47
C LEU A 182 -10.55 -7.12 -0.81
N ASP A 183 -9.47 -7.85 -1.05
CA ASP A 183 -8.63 -7.67 -2.24
C ASP A 183 -9.40 -8.01 -3.52
N SER A 184 -10.22 -9.05 -3.49
CA SER A 184 -11.10 -9.40 -4.62
C SER A 184 -12.07 -8.28 -4.96
N ILE A 185 -12.72 -7.66 -3.97
CA ILE A 185 -13.60 -6.51 -4.20
C ILE A 185 -12.83 -5.34 -4.79
N VAL A 186 -11.69 -4.97 -4.18
CA VAL A 186 -10.87 -3.84 -4.61
C VAL A 186 -10.36 -4.05 -6.04
N THR A 187 -9.78 -5.21 -6.34
CA THR A 187 -9.20 -5.48 -7.65
C THR A 187 -10.27 -5.59 -8.74
N THR A 188 -11.40 -6.24 -8.45
CA THR A 188 -12.52 -6.35 -9.41
C THR A 188 -13.16 -5.02 -9.70
N ASN A 189 -13.43 -4.20 -8.68
CA ASN A 189 -14.08 -2.90 -8.90
C ASN A 189 -13.16 -1.90 -9.60
N LEU A 190 -11.86 -1.93 -9.34
CA LEU A 190 -10.89 -1.04 -9.96
C LEU A 190 -10.33 -1.59 -11.28
N GLU A 191 -10.82 -2.74 -11.75
CA GLU A 191 -10.46 -3.25 -13.08
C GLU A 191 -10.85 -2.23 -14.17
N GLY A 192 -9.92 -1.97 -15.10
CA GLY A 192 -10.11 -0.95 -16.15
C GLY A 192 -9.76 0.49 -15.73
N SER A 193 -9.43 0.75 -14.46
CA SER A 193 -8.84 2.02 -14.05
C SER A 193 -7.47 2.24 -14.68
N LYS A 194 -7.06 3.51 -14.84
CA LYS A 194 -5.79 3.89 -15.47
C LYS A 194 -4.61 3.78 -14.49
N VAL A 195 -4.52 2.65 -13.79
CA VAL A 195 -3.47 2.36 -12.82
C VAL A 195 -2.70 1.10 -13.21
N ASN A 196 -1.41 1.05 -12.88
CA ASN A 196 -0.57 -0.11 -13.22
C ASN A 196 -0.71 -1.24 -12.21
N GLN A 197 -1.09 -0.90 -10.97
CA GLN A 197 -1.26 -1.86 -9.89
C GLN A 197 -2.39 -1.41 -8.96
N THR A 198 -3.15 -2.38 -8.47
CA THR A 198 -4.19 -2.20 -7.46
C THR A 198 -4.18 -3.38 -6.52
N PHE A 199 -4.26 -3.13 -5.22
CA PHE A 199 -4.38 -4.18 -4.21
C PHE A 199 -4.85 -3.61 -2.86
N ALA A 200 -5.38 -4.50 -2.02
CA ALA A 200 -5.74 -4.20 -0.64
C ALA A 200 -4.61 -4.58 0.33
N VAL A 201 -4.53 -3.85 1.43
CA VAL A 201 -3.64 -4.11 2.58
C VAL A 201 -4.49 -4.13 3.84
N LEU A 202 -4.37 -5.16 4.66
CA LEU A 202 -5.05 -5.25 5.96
C LEU A 202 -4.21 -4.56 7.04
N VAL A 203 -4.85 -3.65 7.77
CA VAL A 203 -4.21 -2.79 8.78
C VAL A 203 -4.91 -3.00 10.12
N PRO A 204 -4.20 -3.33 11.22
CA PRO A 204 -4.81 -3.59 12.52
C PRO A 204 -5.07 -2.30 13.31
N ILE A 205 -5.90 -1.43 12.79
CA ILE A 205 -6.27 -0.16 13.41
C ILE A 205 -7.78 0.04 13.40
N GLY A 206 -8.29 0.79 14.39
CA GLY A 206 -9.70 1.13 14.49
C GLY A 206 -10.03 1.86 15.78
N ILE A 207 -11.30 2.09 16.04
CA ILE A 207 -11.82 2.61 17.30
C ILE A 207 -12.42 1.46 18.10
N SER A 208 -13.34 0.72 17.49
CA SER A 208 -14.07 -0.39 18.08
C SER A 208 -13.78 -1.73 17.41
N LYS A 209 -13.47 -1.73 16.12
CA LYS A 209 -13.14 -2.91 15.33
C LYS A 209 -11.64 -3.01 15.14
N LYS A 210 -11.17 -4.25 15.04
CA LYS A 210 -9.73 -4.56 14.98
C LYS A 210 -9.09 -4.23 13.63
N TYR A 211 -9.85 -4.28 12.54
CA TYR A 211 -9.30 -4.22 11.22
C TYR A 211 -9.75 -2.97 10.45
N SER A 212 -8.87 -2.47 9.65
CA SER A 212 -9.14 -1.51 8.59
C SER A 212 -8.49 -2.00 7.30
N VAL A 213 -8.95 -1.52 6.15
CA VAL A 213 -8.39 -1.88 4.85
C VAL A 213 -7.82 -0.64 4.16
N ALA A 214 -6.60 -0.74 3.66
CA ALA A 214 -6.00 0.29 2.82
C ALA A 214 -6.01 -0.14 1.35
N ILE A 215 -6.62 0.67 0.48
CA ILE A 215 -6.59 0.54 -0.97
C ILE A 215 -5.33 1.22 -1.47
N ARG A 216 -4.49 0.47 -2.16
CA ARG A 216 -3.29 1.00 -2.78
C ARG A 216 -3.38 0.87 -4.29
N THR A 217 -3.19 1.99 -4.95
CA THR A 217 -3.06 2.07 -6.40
C THR A 217 -1.69 2.64 -6.74
N PHE A 218 -1.17 2.30 -7.88
CA PHE A 218 0.14 2.74 -8.33
C PHE A 218 0.12 3.07 -9.80
N VAL A 219 0.51 4.29 -10.13
CA VAL A 219 0.68 4.77 -11.50
C VAL A 219 2.16 5.01 -11.74
N THR A 220 2.71 4.37 -12.76
CA THR A 220 4.12 4.45 -13.09
C THR A 220 4.35 4.25 -14.59
N ASN A 221 5.41 4.87 -15.10
CA ASN A 221 5.85 4.68 -16.48
C ASN A 221 7.03 3.71 -16.58
N ASP A 222 7.81 3.56 -15.51
CA ASP A 222 9.09 2.82 -15.49
C ASP A 222 9.13 1.69 -14.47
N PHE A 223 8.08 1.51 -13.65
CA PHE A 223 8.00 0.59 -12.51
C PHE A 223 9.07 0.82 -11.43
N MET A 224 9.80 1.92 -11.49
CA MET A 224 10.81 2.32 -10.50
C MET A 224 10.31 3.45 -9.62
N THR A 225 9.64 4.41 -10.24
CA THR A 225 9.02 5.55 -9.56
C THR A 225 7.54 5.59 -9.88
N GLY A 226 6.74 6.10 -8.96
CA GLY A 226 5.31 6.19 -9.22
C GLY A 226 4.57 7.01 -8.18
N LYS A 227 3.32 7.24 -8.47
CA LYS A 227 2.37 7.98 -7.63
C LYS A 227 1.12 7.14 -7.35
N PRO A 228 0.36 7.44 -6.30
CA PRO A 228 -0.97 6.86 -6.14
C PRO A 228 -1.88 7.31 -7.30
N GLY A 229 -2.80 6.44 -7.73
CA GLY A 229 -3.80 6.79 -8.74
C GLY A 229 -4.73 7.87 -8.21
N GLU A 230 -4.88 8.94 -8.95
CA GLU A 230 -5.72 10.09 -8.60
C GLU A 230 -7.20 9.74 -8.72
N ILE A 231 -7.94 9.94 -7.63
CA ILE A 231 -9.40 9.79 -7.62
C ILE A 231 -10.04 10.95 -8.41
N GLY A 232 -10.76 10.61 -9.45
CA GLY A 232 -11.35 11.56 -10.40
C GLY A 232 -10.63 11.64 -11.74
N THR A 233 -9.41 11.09 -11.85
CA THR A 233 -8.60 11.11 -13.08
C THR A 233 -8.20 9.70 -13.51
N GLU A 234 -7.30 9.02 -12.76
CA GLU A 234 -6.89 7.65 -13.06
C GLU A 234 -7.87 6.61 -12.49
N VAL A 235 -8.53 6.94 -11.38
CA VAL A 235 -9.56 6.10 -10.75
C VAL A 235 -10.86 6.88 -10.69
N ASP A 236 -11.92 6.38 -11.33
CA ASP A 236 -13.23 7.03 -11.29
C ASP A 236 -13.76 7.09 -9.84
N ARG A 237 -14.23 8.27 -9.42
CA ARG A 237 -14.81 8.49 -8.10
C ARG A 237 -15.96 7.54 -7.81
N LYS A 238 -16.83 7.29 -8.78
CA LYS A 238 -17.97 6.36 -8.63
C LYS A 238 -17.51 4.94 -8.38
N VAL A 239 -16.36 4.54 -8.93
CA VAL A 239 -15.77 3.22 -8.67
C VAL A 239 -15.29 3.12 -7.23
N ILE A 240 -14.66 4.18 -6.70
CA ILE A 240 -14.27 4.24 -5.29
C ILE A 240 -15.49 4.23 -4.37
N GLU A 241 -16.51 5.03 -4.66
CA GLU A 241 -17.76 5.05 -3.88
C GLU A 241 -18.45 3.69 -3.84
N LYS A 242 -18.52 3.01 -5.00
CA LYS A 242 -19.04 1.64 -5.09
C LYS A 242 -18.21 0.68 -4.25
N THR A 243 -16.88 0.76 -4.32
CA THR A 243 -15.97 -0.11 -3.57
C THR A 243 -16.11 0.10 -2.07
N VAL A 244 -16.17 1.34 -1.62
CA VAL A 244 -16.40 1.70 -0.21
C VAL A 244 -17.72 1.10 0.27
N LYS A 245 -18.81 1.35 -0.47
CA LYS A 245 -20.14 0.84 -0.13
C LYS A 245 -20.18 -0.69 -0.05
N GLU A 246 -19.59 -1.38 -1.01
CA GLU A 246 -19.57 -2.84 -1.03
C GLU A 246 -18.78 -3.43 0.16
N ILE A 247 -17.65 -2.82 0.53
CA ILE A 247 -16.89 -3.22 1.71
C ILE A 247 -17.68 -2.97 2.99
N GLU A 248 -18.32 -1.82 3.12
CA GLU A 248 -19.16 -1.49 4.28
C GLU A 248 -20.34 -2.45 4.43
N GLU A 249 -21.03 -2.79 3.34
CA GLU A 249 -22.17 -3.71 3.37
C GLU A 249 -21.75 -5.14 3.77
N LYS A 250 -20.60 -5.62 3.27
CA LYS A 250 -20.16 -7.00 3.52
C LYS A 250 -19.38 -7.20 4.82
N PHE A 251 -18.67 -6.18 5.29
CA PHE A 251 -17.72 -6.28 6.41
C PHE A 251 -17.95 -5.23 7.49
N SER A 252 -19.19 -4.75 7.63
CA SER A 252 -19.55 -3.75 8.66
C SER A 252 -19.24 -4.18 10.09
N ASP A 253 -19.14 -5.46 10.35
CA ASP A 253 -18.80 -6.05 11.65
C ASP A 253 -17.28 -6.15 11.90
N LYS A 254 -16.46 -6.16 10.85
CA LYS A 254 -15.00 -6.40 10.92
C LYS A 254 -14.15 -5.19 10.59
N ILE A 255 -14.54 -4.43 9.56
CA ILE A 255 -13.77 -3.29 9.04
C ILE A 255 -14.23 -1.98 9.65
N GLU A 256 -13.30 -1.21 10.22
CA GLU A 256 -13.57 0.13 10.77
C GLU A 256 -13.38 1.21 9.71
N PHE A 257 -12.18 1.27 9.14
CA PHE A 257 -11.82 2.30 8.17
C PHE A 257 -11.48 1.70 6.81
N ILE A 258 -11.91 2.40 5.77
CA ILE A 258 -11.50 2.17 4.39
C ILE A 258 -10.60 3.34 4.02
N ILE A 259 -9.34 3.04 3.77
CA ILE A 259 -8.27 4.01 3.63
C ILE A 259 -7.77 3.98 2.19
N TYR A 260 -7.50 5.14 1.61
CA TYR A 260 -6.80 5.25 0.34
C TYR A 260 -5.36 5.73 0.58
N ASP A 261 -4.36 5.03 0.08
CA ASP A 261 -2.96 5.44 0.21
C ASP A 261 -2.70 6.64 -0.73
N VAL A 262 -2.39 7.79 -0.15
CA VAL A 262 -2.15 9.06 -0.86
C VAL A 262 -0.68 9.49 -0.82
N THR A 263 0.22 8.57 -0.50
CA THR A 263 1.66 8.84 -0.38
C THR A 263 2.30 9.10 -1.74
N SER A 264 2.86 10.26 -1.94
CA SER A 264 3.37 10.73 -3.25
C SER A 264 4.80 10.29 -3.60
N ASN A 265 5.53 9.62 -2.72
CA ASN A 265 6.91 9.17 -2.98
C ASN A 265 7.00 7.67 -2.71
N MET A 266 6.86 6.90 -3.76
CA MET A 266 7.06 5.45 -3.73
C MET A 266 8.18 5.05 -4.68
#